data_c511092a83b805211fc964ed7448f03b
#
_entry.id   c511092a83b805211fc964ed7448f03b
#
_cell.length_a   1.000
_cell.length_b   1.000
_cell.length_c   1.000
_cell.angle_alpha   90.00
_cell.angle_beta   90.00
_cell.angle_gamma   90.00
#
_symmetry.space_group_name_H-M   'P 1'
#
loop_
_entity.id
_entity.type
_entity.pdbx_description
1 polymer ?
#
loop_
_entity_poly.entity_id
_entity_poly.type
_entity_poly.pdbx_seq_one_letter_code
_entity_poly.pdbx_strand_id
1 'polypeptide(L)'
;MRIFSQNILNYDIPVPENSILRINLAWINSIYDLEIILKKYTNSNIFLDFPIGRTKPPNNKYSLEDLITILTNNKNIKYFAISNVNSLNDLKKFIEVIPKHVSLVPKIESPKGVKNIKEITSLLGDEKIIMLDHDDLYSNLIKGNEK
;
A
#
# COMPACT_ATOMS: atom_id res chain seq x y z
N MET A 1 2.34 5.11 -15.02
CA MET A 1 3.05 4.50 -13.88
C MET A 1 3.33 3.03 -14.17
N ARG A 2 4.55 2.52 -13.94
CA ARG A 2 4.91 1.09 -14.04
C ARG A 2 5.29 0.61 -12.64
N ILE A 3 4.62 -0.42 -12.13
CA ILE A 3 4.92 -1.00 -10.82
C ILE A 3 5.60 -2.34 -11.02
N PHE A 4 6.80 -2.49 -10.44
CA PHE A 4 7.51 -3.75 -10.35
C PHE A 4 7.22 -4.37 -8.98
N SER A 5 6.59 -5.52 -8.98
CA SER A 5 6.20 -6.23 -7.76
C SER A 5 6.78 -7.64 -7.78
N GLN A 6 7.33 -8.04 -6.65
CA GLN A 6 7.78 -9.40 -6.40
C GLN A 6 6.89 -10.02 -5.33
N ASN A 7 6.46 -11.25 -5.56
CA ASN A 7 5.64 -12.00 -4.60
C ASN A 7 6.48 -12.82 -3.59
N ILE A 8 7.80 -12.69 -3.65
CA ILE A 8 8.75 -13.44 -2.82
C ILE A 8 9.75 -12.46 -2.22
N LEU A 9 10.28 -12.78 -1.05
CA LEU A 9 11.27 -12.00 -0.30
C LEU A 9 12.63 -11.80 -1.02
N ASN A 10 12.72 -12.17 -2.28
CA ASN A 10 13.96 -12.00 -3.04
C ASN A 10 14.03 -10.60 -3.67
N TYR A 11 14.53 -9.64 -2.89
CA TYR A 11 14.81 -8.29 -3.34
C TYR A 11 16.20 -8.15 -4.01
N ASP A 12 16.76 -9.25 -4.54
CA ASP A 12 18.07 -9.25 -5.25
C ASP A 12 17.92 -9.04 -6.75
N ILE A 13 16.71 -9.12 -7.29
CA ILE A 13 16.43 -8.88 -8.69
C ILE A 13 16.53 -7.38 -8.99
N PRO A 14 17.27 -6.97 -10.05
CA PRO A 14 17.35 -5.57 -10.45
C PRO A 14 15.97 -5.00 -10.76
N VAL A 15 15.69 -3.79 -10.23
CA VAL A 15 14.45 -3.07 -10.54
C VAL A 15 14.56 -2.53 -11.96
N PRO A 16 13.59 -2.82 -12.85
CA PRO A 16 13.62 -2.31 -14.22
C PRO A 16 13.59 -0.78 -14.24
N GLU A 17 14.30 -0.19 -15.20
CA GLU A 17 14.33 1.26 -15.39
C GLU A 17 12.91 1.84 -15.53
N ASN A 18 12.71 3.04 -15.01
CA ASN A 18 11.43 3.75 -15.04
C ASN A 18 10.25 2.99 -14.40
N SER A 19 10.56 2.09 -13.46
CA SER A 19 9.57 1.41 -12.65
C SER A 19 9.60 1.87 -11.21
N ILE A 20 8.49 1.63 -10.50
CA ILE A 20 8.34 1.86 -9.07
C ILE A 20 8.39 0.50 -8.38
N LEU A 21 9.29 0.33 -7.43
CA LEU A 21 9.40 -0.92 -6.67
C LEU A 21 8.29 -1.00 -5.63
N ARG A 22 7.40 -1.99 -5.76
CA ARG A 22 6.42 -2.30 -4.71
C ARG A 22 7.05 -3.21 -3.66
N ILE A 23 7.00 -2.75 -2.42
CA ILE A 23 7.36 -3.53 -1.23
C ILE A 23 6.08 -3.82 -0.45
N ASN A 24 5.70 -5.10 -0.36
CA ASN A 24 4.56 -5.52 0.43
C ASN A 24 5.00 -5.86 1.85
N LEU A 25 4.60 -5.03 2.81
CA LEU A 25 4.98 -5.15 4.22
C LEU A 25 4.52 -6.46 4.88
N ALA A 26 3.53 -7.16 4.33
CA ALA A 26 3.15 -8.47 4.83
C ALA A 26 4.32 -9.47 4.80
N TRP A 27 5.23 -9.33 3.83
CA TRP A 27 6.37 -10.23 3.61
C TRP A 27 7.67 -9.76 4.25
N ILE A 28 7.69 -8.60 4.89
CA ILE A 28 8.86 -8.08 5.61
C ILE A 28 8.72 -8.40 7.09
N ASN A 29 9.77 -8.90 7.71
CA ASN A 29 9.67 -9.45 9.06
C ASN A 29 9.83 -8.40 10.16
N SER A 30 10.57 -7.32 9.90
CA SER A 30 10.87 -6.30 10.88
C SER A 30 11.13 -4.93 10.23
N ILE A 31 11.07 -3.86 11.02
CA ILE A 31 11.49 -2.52 10.60
C ILE A 31 12.97 -2.52 10.16
N TYR A 32 13.81 -3.28 10.84
CA TYR A 32 15.23 -3.41 10.48
C TYR A 32 15.40 -4.00 9.06
N ASP A 33 14.67 -5.08 8.73
CA ASP A 33 14.71 -5.67 7.38
C ASP A 33 14.20 -4.69 6.32
N LEU A 34 13.14 -3.94 6.64
CA LEU A 34 12.62 -2.90 5.76
C LEU A 34 13.67 -1.82 5.49
N GLU A 35 14.37 -1.34 6.51
CA GLU A 35 15.43 -0.33 6.37
C GLU A 35 16.59 -0.82 5.50
N ILE A 36 16.98 -2.09 5.63
CA ILE A 36 18.02 -2.71 4.76
C ILE A 36 17.57 -2.66 3.29
N ILE A 37 16.31 -3.03 3.02
CA ILE A 37 15.76 -2.99 1.66
C ILE A 37 15.72 -1.55 1.14
N LEU A 38 15.23 -0.61 1.93
CA LEU A 38 15.15 0.80 1.55
C LEU A 38 16.54 1.40 1.25
N LYS A 39 17.56 1.06 2.04
CA LYS A 39 18.95 1.46 1.79
C LYS A 39 19.51 0.89 0.48
N LYS A 40 19.15 -0.35 0.13
CA LYS A 40 19.55 -0.97 -1.12
C LYS A 40 18.95 -0.25 -2.34
N TYR A 41 17.72 0.26 -2.23
CA TYR A 41 16.96 0.86 -3.33
C TYR A 41 16.76 2.36 -3.21
N THR A 42 17.78 3.09 -2.70
CA THR A 42 17.72 4.54 -2.51
C THR A 42 17.43 5.33 -3.78
N ASN A 43 17.87 4.82 -4.93
CA ASN A 43 17.68 5.44 -6.25
C ASN A 43 16.37 5.04 -6.95
N SER A 44 15.58 4.17 -6.35
CA SER A 44 14.30 3.72 -6.90
C SER A 44 13.15 4.42 -6.19
N ASN A 45 12.12 4.80 -6.94
CA ASN A 45 10.86 5.18 -6.32
C ASN A 45 10.19 3.94 -5.71
N ILE A 46 9.67 4.08 -4.49
CA ILE A 46 9.08 3.00 -3.72
C ILE A 46 7.56 3.19 -3.61
N PHE A 47 6.85 2.09 -3.80
CA PHE A 47 5.45 1.90 -3.46
C PHE A 47 5.38 0.96 -2.26
N LEU A 48 5.07 1.49 -1.08
CA LEU A 48 4.99 0.71 0.16
C LEU A 48 3.55 0.26 0.39
N ASP A 49 3.31 -1.04 0.45
CA ASP A 49 1.99 -1.63 0.60
C ASP A 49 1.76 -2.09 2.04
N PHE A 50 0.82 -1.42 2.72
CA PHE A 50 0.49 -1.65 4.12
C PHE A 50 -0.75 -2.56 4.25
N PRO A 51 -0.57 -3.83 4.67
CA PRO A 51 -1.60 -4.86 4.66
C PRO A 51 -2.53 -4.78 5.90
N ILE A 52 -3.13 -3.64 6.15
CA ILE A 52 -4.07 -3.44 7.27
C ILE A 52 -5.32 -4.32 7.07
N GLY A 53 -5.82 -4.91 8.16
CA GLY A 53 -7.03 -5.74 8.12
C GLY A 53 -6.85 -7.07 7.39
N ARG A 54 -5.62 -7.47 7.07
CA ARG A 54 -5.33 -8.75 6.43
C ARG A 54 -5.72 -9.91 7.33
N THR A 55 -6.54 -10.83 6.80
CA THR A 55 -7.03 -12.03 7.52
C THR A 55 -6.27 -13.30 7.14
N LYS A 56 -5.45 -13.25 6.07
CA LYS A 56 -4.65 -14.39 5.60
C LYS A 56 -3.18 -14.21 6.00
N PRO A 57 -2.45 -15.26 6.40
CA PRO A 57 -1.02 -15.19 6.63
C PRO A 57 -0.24 -14.74 5.37
N PRO A 58 0.91 -14.05 5.54
CA PRO A 58 1.41 -13.47 6.77
C PRO A 58 0.59 -12.25 7.21
N ASN A 59 0.39 -12.11 8.52
CA ASN A 59 -0.37 -10.98 9.09
C ASN A 59 0.47 -9.70 9.10
N ASN A 60 -0.22 -8.55 9.23
CA ASN A 60 0.45 -7.29 9.47
C ASN A 60 1.20 -7.30 10.81
N LYS A 61 2.44 -6.81 10.80
CA LYS A 61 3.34 -6.75 11.96
C LYS A 61 3.68 -5.32 12.38
N TYR A 62 3.19 -4.31 11.67
CA TYR A 62 3.57 -2.91 11.84
C TYR A 62 2.42 -2.09 12.36
N SER A 63 2.72 -1.19 13.29
CA SER A 63 1.83 -0.08 13.63
C SER A 63 1.99 1.07 12.63
N LEU A 64 1.04 1.99 12.62
CA LEU A 64 1.16 3.20 11.79
C LEU A 64 2.30 4.09 12.30
N GLU A 65 2.48 4.17 13.60
CA GLU A 65 3.52 4.95 14.28
C GLU A 65 4.92 4.52 13.83
N ASP A 66 5.18 3.20 13.76
CA ASP A 66 6.44 2.66 13.26
C ASP A 66 6.72 3.13 11.83
N LEU A 67 5.69 3.15 11.00
CA LEU A 67 5.83 3.49 9.58
C LEU A 67 5.95 4.98 9.31
N ILE A 68 5.38 5.86 10.15
CA ILE A 68 5.50 7.33 9.99
C ILE A 68 6.96 7.76 9.95
N THR A 69 7.78 7.24 10.87
CA THR A 69 9.22 7.53 10.90
C THR A 69 9.91 7.08 9.60
N ILE A 70 9.60 5.89 9.13
CA ILE A 70 10.12 5.35 7.85
C ILE A 70 9.71 6.24 6.67
N LEU A 71 8.43 6.60 6.57
CA LEU A 71 7.90 7.44 5.51
C LEU A 71 8.52 8.84 5.51
N THR A 72 8.75 9.40 6.71
CA THR A 72 9.34 10.73 6.88
C THR A 72 10.80 10.77 6.43
N ASN A 73 11.57 9.74 6.78
CA ASN A 73 13.00 9.68 6.56
C ASN A 73 13.39 9.21 5.13
N ASN A 74 12.49 8.53 4.43
CA ASN A 74 12.79 7.96 3.12
C ASN A 74 12.02 8.69 2.00
N LYS A 75 12.64 9.72 1.42
CA LYS A 75 12.01 10.59 0.39
C LYS A 75 11.75 9.89 -0.94
N ASN A 76 12.34 8.73 -1.17
CA ASN A 76 12.08 7.87 -2.33
C ASN A 76 10.81 7.02 -2.18
N ILE A 77 10.20 6.94 -0.99
CA ILE A 77 8.85 6.39 -0.84
C ILE A 77 7.86 7.43 -1.39
N LYS A 78 7.28 7.15 -2.54
CA LYS A 78 6.34 8.04 -3.24
C LYS A 78 4.89 7.67 -3.01
N TYR A 79 4.61 6.40 -2.77
CA TYR A 79 3.26 5.88 -2.62
C TYR A 79 3.15 5.02 -1.37
N PHE A 80 2.06 5.19 -0.65
CA PHE A 80 1.72 4.39 0.52
C PHE A 80 0.32 3.82 0.35
N ALA A 81 0.23 2.51 0.11
CA ALA A 81 -1.03 1.84 -0.14
C ALA A 81 -1.63 1.30 1.17
N ILE A 82 -2.92 1.50 1.32
CA ILE A 82 -3.71 1.07 2.47
C ILE A 82 -4.70 0.01 2.03
N SER A 83 -4.60 -1.19 2.58
CA SER A 83 -5.51 -2.30 2.28
C SER A 83 -6.89 -2.11 2.89
N ASN A 84 -7.89 -2.79 2.32
CA ASN A 84 -9.26 -2.89 2.85
C ASN A 84 -9.99 -1.55 3.05
N VAL A 85 -9.77 -0.57 2.18
CA VAL A 85 -10.46 0.71 2.25
C VAL A 85 -11.90 0.56 1.74
N ASN A 86 -12.87 0.80 2.64
CA ASN A 86 -14.29 0.66 2.37
C ASN A 86 -15.06 1.99 2.44
N SER A 87 -14.47 3.01 3.06
CA SER A 87 -15.06 4.32 3.25
C SER A 87 -13.99 5.40 3.40
N LEU A 88 -14.40 6.64 3.28
CA LEU A 88 -13.59 7.81 3.56
C LEU A 88 -13.00 7.81 4.99
N ASN A 89 -13.74 7.29 5.96
CA ASN A 89 -13.29 7.23 7.35
C ASN A 89 -12.05 6.35 7.54
N ASP A 90 -11.89 5.32 6.69
CA ASP A 90 -10.72 4.44 6.75
C ASP A 90 -9.42 5.18 6.37
N LEU A 91 -9.52 6.28 5.63
CA LEU A 91 -8.37 7.08 5.21
C LEU A 91 -8.05 8.26 6.12
N LYS A 92 -9.02 8.79 6.87
CA LYS A 92 -8.85 10.04 7.64
C LYS A 92 -7.60 10.04 8.50
N LYS A 93 -7.40 9.00 9.30
CA LYS A 93 -6.24 8.87 10.19
C LYS A 93 -4.89 8.86 9.47
N PHE A 94 -4.85 8.45 8.19
CA PHE A 94 -3.62 8.44 7.41
C PHE A 94 -3.35 9.81 6.80
N ILE A 95 -4.37 10.50 6.30
CA ILE A 95 -4.24 11.82 5.66
C ILE A 95 -3.62 12.83 6.61
N GLU A 96 -3.95 12.76 7.91
CA GLU A 96 -3.46 13.69 8.92
C GLU A 96 -1.97 13.50 9.27
N VAL A 97 -1.45 12.28 9.12
CA VAL A 97 -0.11 11.91 9.62
C VAL A 97 0.90 11.56 8.53
N ILE A 98 0.44 11.21 7.33
CA ILE A 98 1.32 10.85 6.22
C ILE A 98 2.08 12.08 5.71
N PRO A 99 3.41 11.99 5.50
CA PRO A 99 4.19 13.11 4.96
C PRO A 99 3.70 13.56 3.58
N LYS A 100 3.68 14.87 3.33
CA LYS A 100 3.16 15.49 2.08
C LYS A 100 3.81 14.99 0.78
N HIS A 101 5.02 14.43 0.85
CA HIS A 101 5.69 13.89 -0.34
C HIS A 101 5.26 12.47 -0.69
N VAL A 102 4.37 11.86 0.10
CA VAL A 102 3.86 10.51 -0.08
C VAL A 102 2.39 10.59 -0.51
N SER A 103 2.07 10.02 -1.66
CA SER A 103 0.70 9.88 -2.13
C SER A 103 0.04 8.65 -1.50
N LEU A 104 -1.13 8.85 -0.87
CA LEU A 104 -1.95 7.73 -0.39
C LEU A 104 -2.61 7.01 -1.56
N VAL A 105 -2.59 5.68 -1.50
CA VAL A 105 -3.21 4.81 -2.50
C VAL A 105 -4.18 3.85 -1.79
N PRO A 106 -5.48 4.15 -1.76
CA PRO A 106 -6.47 3.22 -1.21
C PRO A 106 -6.54 1.96 -2.08
N LYS A 107 -6.47 0.80 -1.42
CA LYS A 107 -6.73 -0.50 -2.05
C LYS A 107 -8.20 -0.85 -1.86
N ILE A 108 -8.88 -1.01 -2.97
CA ILE A 108 -10.30 -1.37 -3.03
C ILE A 108 -10.38 -2.87 -3.25
N GLU A 109 -10.84 -3.57 -2.23
CA GLU A 109 -10.82 -5.03 -2.12
C GLU A 109 -12.21 -5.61 -1.79
N SER A 110 -13.27 -4.76 -1.82
CA SER A 110 -14.63 -5.16 -1.47
C SER A 110 -15.68 -4.43 -2.30
N PRO A 111 -16.91 -5.00 -2.44
CA PRO A 111 -18.05 -4.34 -3.08
C PRO A 111 -18.41 -2.99 -2.43
N LYS A 112 -18.27 -2.91 -1.10
CA LYS A 112 -18.51 -1.66 -0.35
C LYS A 112 -17.51 -0.57 -0.75
N GLY A 113 -16.23 -0.92 -0.87
CA GLY A 113 -15.20 0.01 -1.35
C GLY A 113 -15.49 0.50 -2.77
N VAL A 114 -15.94 -0.39 -3.66
CA VAL A 114 -16.34 -0.02 -5.03
C VAL A 114 -17.51 0.96 -5.02
N LYS A 115 -18.57 0.71 -4.22
CA LYS A 115 -19.73 1.61 -4.09
C LYS A 115 -19.32 3.01 -3.62
N ASN A 116 -18.33 3.10 -2.73
CA ASN A 116 -17.89 4.34 -2.10
C ASN A 116 -16.67 5.00 -2.80
N ILE A 117 -16.28 4.53 -3.98
CA ILE A 117 -15.04 4.95 -4.65
C ILE A 117 -14.96 6.47 -4.89
N LYS A 118 -16.07 7.11 -5.23
CA LYS A 118 -16.13 8.57 -5.45
C LYS A 118 -15.85 9.35 -4.16
N GLU A 119 -16.42 8.89 -3.05
CA GLU A 119 -16.20 9.48 -1.72
C GLU A 119 -14.75 9.25 -1.27
N ILE A 120 -14.25 8.03 -1.38
CA ILE A 120 -12.86 7.68 -1.04
C ILE A 120 -11.88 8.55 -1.81
N THR A 121 -12.06 8.70 -3.12
CA THR A 121 -11.15 9.49 -3.97
C THR A 121 -11.29 11.00 -3.79
N SER A 122 -12.35 11.50 -3.17
CA SER A 122 -12.53 12.94 -2.93
C SER A 122 -11.49 13.52 -1.96
N LEU A 123 -10.92 12.70 -1.08
CA LEU A 123 -9.87 13.09 -0.12
C LEU A 123 -8.45 12.96 -0.67
N LEU A 124 -8.26 12.32 -1.81
CA LEU A 124 -6.95 12.20 -2.43
C LEU A 124 -6.57 13.52 -3.09
N GLY A 125 -5.27 13.84 -3.08
CA GLY A 125 -4.73 15.01 -3.76
C GLY A 125 -4.95 14.98 -5.28
N ASP A 126 -4.20 15.78 -6.00
CA ASP A 126 -4.35 15.92 -7.46
C ASP A 126 -4.14 14.59 -8.21
N GLU A 127 -3.21 13.78 -7.77
CA GLU A 127 -3.03 12.40 -8.26
C GLU A 127 -3.99 11.45 -7.53
N LYS A 128 -5.20 11.29 -8.06
CA LYS A 128 -6.20 10.33 -7.54
C LYS A 128 -5.87 8.92 -7.98
N ILE A 129 -4.95 8.28 -7.27
CA ILE A 129 -4.54 6.91 -7.55
C ILE A 129 -5.26 5.96 -6.60
N ILE A 130 -5.84 4.90 -7.15
CA ILE A 130 -6.39 3.77 -6.40
C ILE A 130 -5.78 2.47 -6.91
N MET A 131 -5.78 1.45 -6.08
CA MET A 131 -5.41 0.09 -6.47
C MET A 131 -6.64 -0.82 -6.31
N LEU A 132 -7.04 -1.47 -7.38
CA LEU A 132 -8.02 -2.56 -7.32
C LEU A 132 -7.25 -3.87 -7.11
N ASP A 133 -7.45 -4.50 -5.95
CA ASP A 133 -6.95 -5.85 -5.71
C ASP A 133 -8.03 -6.84 -6.16
N HIS A 134 -7.88 -7.27 -7.40
CA HIS A 134 -8.90 -8.07 -8.10
C HIS A 134 -9.12 -9.43 -7.43
N ASP A 135 -8.07 -10.09 -6.92
CA ASP A 135 -8.20 -11.41 -6.30
C ASP A 135 -8.96 -11.36 -4.97
N ASP A 136 -8.65 -10.36 -4.15
CA ASP A 136 -9.34 -10.14 -2.88
C ASP A 136 -10.76 -9.60 -3.10
N LEU A 137 -10.97 -8.73 -4.07
CA LEU A 137 -12.30 -8.24 -4.45
C LEU A 137 -13.18 -9.40 -4.94
N TYR A 138 -12.70 -10.25 -5.85
CA TYR A 138 -13.43 -11.40 -6.36
C TYR A 138 -13.77 -12.39 -5.24
N SER A 139 -12.81 -12.68 -4.36
CA SER A 139 -13.04 -13.53 -3.20
C SER A 139 -14.13 -12.98 -2.27
N ASN A 140 -14.20 -11.67 -2.09
CA ASN A 140 -15.23 -11.02 -1.26
C ASN A 140 -16.61 -11.02 -1.95
N LEU A 141 -16.66 -10.87 -3.28
CA LEU A 141 -17.91 -11.01 -4.06
C LEU A 141 -18.51 -12.41 -3.90
N ILE A 142 -17.69 -13.46 -4.05
CA ILE A 142 -18.16 -14.85 -3.91
C ILE A 142 -18.66 -15.11 -2.48
N LYS A 143 -17.92 -14.68 -1.45
CA LYS A 143 -18.31 -14.88 -0.05
C LYS A 143 -19.60 -14.13 0.32
N GLY A 144 -19.83 -12.98 -0.28
CA GLY A 144 -21.03 -12.18 -0.10
C GLY A 144 -22.26 -12.67 -0.85
N ASN A 145 -22.16 -13.75 -1.66
CA ASN A 145 -23.20 -14.18 -2.61
C ASN A 145 -23.70 -13.02 -3.54
N GLU A 146 -22.87 -12.02 -3.76
CA GLU A 146 -23.16 -10.95 -4.71
C GLU A 146 -22.85 -11.46 -6.13
N LYS A 147 -23.87 -11.54 -6.97
CA LYS A 147 -23.78 -11.90 -8.39
C LYS A 147 -23.54 -10.66 -9.25
#